data_604c70d3147136d3b1450df2b48f4fe2
#
_entry.id   604c70d3147136d3b1450df2b48f4fe2
#
_cell.length_a   1.000
_cell.length_b   1.000
_cell.length_c   1.000
_cell.angle_alpha   90.00
_cell.angle_beta   90.00
_cell.angle_gamma   90.00
#
_symmetry.space_group_name_H-M   'P 1'
#
loop_
_entity.id
_entity.type
_entity.pdbx_description
1 polymer ?
#
loop_
_entity_poly.entity_id
_entity_poly.type
_entity_poly.pdbx_seq_one_letter_code
_entity_poly.pdbx_strand_id
1 'polypeptide(L)'
;DVVAINKYMGWYHPWPVEPKDAIWEVVTDKPLIISEFGGEALYGQSGDENVVSSWSEEYQARLYRDNIRMFDNIPNLRGVSPWILFDFRSPFRFHPTNQDGWNRKGLISDQGMRKKAWYLMRDYYMKKRNN
;
A
#
# COMPACT_ATOMS: atom_id res chain seq x y z
N ASP A 1 23.22 -9.09 5.57
CA ASP A 1 21.96 -9.75 5.19
C ASP A 1 20.78 -8.86 5.59
N VAL A 2 19.67 -8.96 4.85
CA VAL A 2 18.42 -8.23 5.05
C VAL A 2 17.27 -9.24 5.02
N VAL A 3 16.25 -9.03 5.85
CA VAL A 3 15.00 -9.78 5.79
C VAL A 3 13.97 -8.94 5.03
N ALA A 4 13.34 -9.52 4.03
CA ALA A 4 12.29 -8.88 3.26
C ALA A 4 10.98 -9.66 3.37
N ILE A 5 9.87 -8.95 3.56
CA ILE A 5 8.55 -9.56 3.69
C ILE A 5 7.51 -8.81 2.85
N ASN A 6 6.52 -9.55 2.38
CA ASN A 6 5.32 -9.00 1.74
C ASN A 6 4.18 -8.98 2.75
N LYS A 7 3.56 -7.82 2.98
CA LYS A 7 2.47 -7.70 3.93
C LYS A 7 1.40 -6.71 3.46
N TYR A 8 0.23 -7.23 3.17
CA TYR A 8 -0.89 -6.47 2.62
C TYR A 8 -1.99 -6.20 3.66
N MET A 9 -1.64 -5.45 4.71
CA MET A 9 -2.60 -5.03 5.71
C MET A 9 -3.61 -4.04 5.13
N GLY A 10 -4.89 -4.27 5.40
CA GLY A 10 -5.98 -3.48 4.87
C GLY A 10 -6.44 -3.88 3.45
N TRP A 11 -5.78 -4.86 2.82
CA TRP A 11 -6.20 -5.40 1.52
C TRP A 11 -6.48 -6.91 1.57
N TYR A 12 -5.44 -7.76 1.61
CA TYR A 12 -5.63 -9.22 1.76
C TYR A 12 -5.80 -9.65 3.21
N HIS A 13 -5.34 -8.85 4.14
CA HIS A 13 -5.49 -9.09 5.57
C HIS A 13 -6.18 -7.89 6.22
N PRO A 14 -7.20 -8.11 7.06
CA PRO A 14 -7.83 -7.02 7.81
C PRO A 14 -6.85 -6.45 8.83
N TRP A 15 -7.10 -5.22 9.25
CA TRP A 15 -6.41 -4.64 10.39
C TRP A 15 -6.82 -5.36 11.67
N PRO A 16 -5.88 -5.91 12.46
CA PRO A 16 -6.21 -6.60 13.72
C PRO A 16 -6.64 -5.61 14.82
N VAL A 17 -6.11 -4.39 14.76
CA VAL A 17 -6.35 -3.27 15.69
C VAL A 17 -6.19 -1.98 14.90
N GLU A 18 -6.23 -0.83 15.57
CA GLU A 18 -5.87 0.43 14.92
C GLU A 18 -4.43 0.34 14.36
N PRO A 19 -4.16 0.85 13.15
CA PRO A 19 -2.86 0.71 12.49
C PRO A 19 -1.66 1.18 13.35
N LYS A 20 -1.85 2.25 14.09
CA LYS A 20 -0.83 2.80 15.00
C LYS A 20 -0.49 1.88 16.18
N ASP A 21 -1.41 0.98 16.54
CA ASP A 21 -1.31 0.07 17.68
C ASP A 21 -0.94 -1.36 17.24
N ALA A 22 -0.71 -1.58 15.94
CA ALA A 22 -0.31 -2.88 15.42
C ALA A 22 1.06 -3.28 15.98
N ILE A 23 1.12 -4.45 16.63
CA ILE A 23 2.33 -5.00 17.22
C ILE A 23 3.01 -5.94 16.22
N TRP A 24 4.30 -5.74 16.05
CA TRP A 24 5.15 -6.59 15.22
C TRP A 24 6.15 -7.35 16.09
N GLU A 25 6.02 -8.66 16.12
CA GLU A 25 7.01 -9.53 16.72
C GLU A 25 8.12 -9.81 15.70
N VAL A 26 9.18 -9.00 15.77
CA VAL A 26 10.34 -9.14 14.88
C VAL A 26 11.37 -10.05 15.55
N VAL A 27 11.47 -11.28 15.07
CA VAL A 27 12.33 -12.34 15.65
C VAL A 27 13.77 -12.32 15.09
N THR A 28 14.19 -11.22 14.52
CA THR A 28 15.54 -11.06 13.94
C THR A 28 16.14 -9.72 14.33
N ASP A 29 17.46 -9.69 14.49
CA ASP A 29 18.27 -8.48 14.68
C ASP A 29 18.66 -7.82 13.35
N LYS A 30 18.34 -8.47 12.22
CA LYS A 30 18.68 -7.98 10.88
C LYS A 30 17.78 -6.84 10.45
N PRO A 31 18.28 -5.97 9.56
CA PRO A 31 17.44 -4.96 8.90
C PRO A 31 16.24 -5.60 8.20
N LEU A 32 15.04 -5.03 8.44
CA LEU A 32 13.79 -5.47 7.86
C LEU A 32 13.38 -4.54 6.72
N ILE A 33 12.88 -5.12 5.63
CA ILE A 33 12.24 -4.40 4.53
C ILE A 33 10.85 -4.97 4.30
N ILE A 34 9.84 -4.11 4.20
CA ILE A 34 8.55 -4.50 3.63
C ILE A 34 8.67 -4.34 2.13
N SER A 35 8.84 -5.46 1.43
CA SER A 35 9.10 -5.52 -0.01
C SER A 35 7.85 -5.35 -0.85
N GLU A 36 6.67 -5.63 -0.28
CA GLU A 36 5.39 -5.37 -0.91
C GLU A 36 4.31 -5.04 0.12
N PHE A 37 3.55 -4.00 -0.16
CA PHE A 37 2.30 -3.65 0.51
C PHE A 37 1.45 -2.78 -0.42
N GLY A 38 0.16 -2.63 -0.12
CA GLY A 38 -0.73 -1.78 -0.90
C GLY A 38 -2.11 -2.38 -1.12
N GLY A 39 -2.91 -1.70 -1.90
CA GLY A 39 -4.27 -2.11 -2.29
C GLY A 39 -4.64 -1.50 -3.63
N GLU A 40 -5.71 -1.99 -4.22
CA GLU A 40 -6.14 -1.55 -5.54
C GLU A 40 -7.11 -0.36 -5.46
N ALA A 41 -7.03 0.51 -6.47
CA ALA A 41 -8.03 1.54 -6.76
C ALA A 41 -8.08 1.81 -8.26
N LEU A 42 -9.26 2.06 -8.78
CA LEU A 42 -9.41 2.54 -10.14
C LEU A 42 -9.22 4.06 -10.14
N TYR A 43 -8.33 4.57 -10.99
CA TYR A 43 -8.09 6.01 -11.09
C TYR A 43 -9.37 6.78 -11.40
N GLY A 44 -9.63 7.85 -10.65
CA GLY A 44 -10.82 8.69 -10.78
C GLY A 44 -12.07 8.14 -10.08
N GLN A 45 -12.03 6.91 -9.54
CA GLN A 45 -13.16 6.37 -8.78
C GLN A 45 -13.17 6.91 -7.36
N SER A 46 -14.25 7.60 -6.99
CA SER A 46 -14.49 8.11 -5.64
C SER A 46 -15.40 7.16 -4.85
N GLY A 47 -15.22 7.10 -3.54
CA GLY A 47 -16.04 6.28 -2.65
C GLY A 47 -15.67 6.44 -1.19
N ASP A 48 -16.39 5.71 -0.33
CA ASP A 48 -16.13 5.73 1.11
C ASP A 48 -14.75 5.13 1.42
N GLU A 49 -13.91 5.91 2.10
CA GLU A 49 -12.57 5.48 2.52
C GLU A 49 -12.58 4.31 3.51
N ASN A 50 -13.73 3.94 4.07
CA ASN A 50 -13.89 2.81 4.99
C ASN A 50 -14.31 1.51 4.30
N VAL A 51 -14.65 1.55 3.02
CA VAL A 51 -15.19 0.42 2.28
C VAL A 51 -14.16 -0.11 1.30
N VAL A 52 -13.54 -1.26 1.62
CA VAL A 52 -12.51 -1.91 0.79
C VAL A 52 -13.01 -2.23 -0.62
N SER A 53 -14.28 -2.66 -0.73
CA SER A 53 -14.92 -3.00 -2.01
C SER A 53 -15.28 -1.78 -2.87
N SER A 54 -15.02 -0.57 -2.39
CA SER A 54 -15.28 0.66 -3.16
C SER A 54 -14.34 0.82 -4.34
N TRP A 55 -13.15 0.23 -4.29
CA TRP A 55 -12.07 0.44 -5.28
C TRP A 55 -11.74 1.92 -5.50
N SER A 56 -12.05 2.74 -4.50
CA SER A 56 -11.86 4.19 -4.57
C SER A 56 -10.43 4.60 -4.29
N GLU A 57 -10.05 5.75 -4.82
CA GLU A 57 -8.76 6.36 -4.48
C GLU A 57 -8.71 6.79 -2.99
N GLU A 58 -9.88 7.10 -2.39
CA GLU A 58 -10.00 7.41 -0.97
C GLU A 58 -9.63 6.22 -0.10
N TYR A 59 -10.15 5.03 -0.41
CA TYR A 59 -9.81 3.82 0.33
C TYR A 59 -8.31 3.48 0.17
N GLN A 60 -7.78 3.52 -1.06
CA GLN A 60 -6.36 3.27 -1.30
C GLN A 60 -5.49 4.28 -0.51
N ALA A 61 -5.82 5.56 -0.56
CA ALA A 61 -5.09 6.59 0.18
C ALA A 61 -5.13 6.36 1.69
N ARG A 62 -6.30 6.00 2.25
CA ARG A 62 -6.42 5.63 3.66
C ARG A 62 -5.53 4.43 4.00
N LEU A 63 -5.60 3.36 3.20
CA LEU A 63 -4.77 2.17 3.38
C LEU A 63 -3.27 2.53 3.44
N TYR A 64 -2.81 3.38 2.55
CA TYR A 64 -1.42 3.84 2.54
C TYR A 64 -1.09 4.69 3.77
N ARG A 65 -1.96 5.62 4.16
CA ARG A 65 -1.80 6.43 5.37
C ARG A 65 -1.69 5.56 6.63
N ASP A 66 -2.53 4.54 6.72
CA ASP A 66 -2.57 3.63 7.86
C ASP A 66 -1.33 2.72 7.90
N ASN A 67 -0.86 2.22 6.75
CA ASN A 67 0.41 1.50 6.67
C ASN A 67 1.60 2.39 7.09
N ILE A 68 1.64 3.64 6.66
CA ILE A 68 2.70 4.60 7.04
C ILE A 68 2.74 4.78 8.56
N ARG A 69 1.57 4.91 9.22
CA ARG A 69 1.48 4.99 10.68
C ARG A 69 1.99 3.72 11.37
N MET A 70 1.69 2.57 10.81
CA MET A 70 2.18 1.28 11.33
C MET A 70 3.70 1.16 11.19
N PHE A 71 4.28 1.60 10.08
CA PHE A 71 5.73 1.48 9.82
C PHE A 71 6.59 2.14 10.87
N ASP A 72 6.15 3.24 11.46
CA ASP A 72 6.91 3.95 12.48
C ASP A 72 7.05 3.13 13.78
N ASN A 73 6.24 2.09 13.96
CA ASN A 73 6.24 1.21 15.14
C ASN A 73 6.91 -0.15 14.89
N ILE A 74 7.43 -0.42 13.70
CA ILE A 74 8.05 -1.70 13.36
C ILE A 74 9.54 -1.67 13.73
N PRO A 75 10.00 -2.53 14.66
CA PRO A 75 11.41 -2.61 15.03
C PRO A 75 12.29 -2.99 13.82
N ASN A 76 13.46 -2.36 13.72
CA ASN A 76 14.46 -2.62 12.69
C ASN A 76 13.99 -2.41 11.23
N LEU A 77 12.84 -1.75 11.01
CA LEU A 77 12.40 -1.42 9.65
C LEU A 77 13.36 -0.39 9.02
N ARG A 78 13.90 -0.72 7.85
CA ARG A 78 14.87 0.11 7.12
C ARG A 78 14.37 0.53 5.74
N GLY A 79 13.32 -0.10 5.24
CA GLY A 79 12.77 0.24 3.94
C GLY A 79 11.38 -0.32 3.72
N VAL A 80 10.64 0.34 2.85
CA VAL A 80 9.33 -0.11 2.39
C VAL A 80 9.24 0.09 0.88
N SER A 81 8.56 -0.82 0.21
CA SER A 81 8.33 -0.75 -1.24
C SER A 81 6.87 -1.06 -1.51
N PRO A 82 6.09 -0.09 -2.02
CA PRO A 82 4.72 -0.39 -2.41
C PRO A 82 4.68 -1.35 -3.60
N TRP A 83 3.70 -2.20 -3.63
CA TRP A 83 3.31 -2.93 -4.81
C TRP A 83 2.05 -2.27 -5.37
N ILE A 84 2.15 -1.42 -6.41
CA ILE A 84 3.30 -1.21 -7.26
C ILE A 84 3.31 0.24 -7.77
N LEU A 85 4.31 0.66 -8.55
CA LEU A 85 4.35 2.04 -9.06
C LEU A 85 3.28 2.29 -10.12
N PHE A 86 3.13 1.39 -11.11
CA PHE A 86 2.15 1.53 -12.19
C PHE A 86 1.12 0.40 -12.18
N ASP A 87 -0.13 0.71 -12.54
CA ASP A 87 -1.07 -0.31 -12.95
C ASP A 87 -0.49 -1.10 -14.13
N PHE A 88 -0.69 -2.42 -14.14
CA PHE A 88 -0.12 -3.27 -15.20
C PHE A 88 -1.09 -4.35 -15.66
N ARG A 89 -0.91 -4.83 -16.90
CA ARG A 89 -1.70 -5.92 -17.46
C ARG A 89 -1.54 -7.20 -16.65
N SER A 90 -2.65 -7.74 -16.21
CA SER A 90 -2.72 -8.98 -15.43
C SER A 90 -3.98 -9.74 -15.84
N PRO A 91 -3.91 -10.62 -16.86
CA PRO A 91 -5.08 -11.26 -17.47
C PRO A 91 -5.93 -12.06 -16.49
N PHE A 92 -5.38 -12.44 -15.34
CA PHE A 92 -6.10 -13.18 -14.30
C PHE A 92 -6.90 -12.28 -13.33
N ARG A 93 -6.93 -10.97 -13.53
CA ARG A 93 -7.66 -10.01 -12.72
C ARG A 93 -8.99 -9.68 -13.40
N PHE A 94 -10.06 -10.33 -12.93
CA PHE A 94 -11.36 -10.36 -13.62
C PHE A 94 -12.48 -9.55 -12.98
N HIS A 95 -12.21 -8.71 -12.00
CA HIS A 95 -13.30 -7.86 -11.49
C HIS A 95 -13.83 -7.00 -12.64
N PRO A 96 -15.11 -7.20 -13.09
CA PRO A 96 -15.55 -6.77 -14.41
C PRO A 96 -15.52 -5.25 -14.62
N THR A 97 -15.70 -4.49 -13.55
CA THR A 97 -15.77 -3.03 -13.64
C THR A 97 -14.47 -2.34 -13.20
N ASN A 98 -13.70 -2.96 -12.29
CA ASN A 98 -12.56 -2.27 -11.68
C ASN A 98 -11.22 -2.76 -12.20
N GLN A 99 -11.10 -4.05 -12.54
CA GLN A 99 -9.83 -4.63 -12.99
C GLN A 99 -9.75 -4.77 -14.51
N ASP A 100 -10.69 -5.43 -15.13
CA ASP A 100 -10.72 -5.66 -16.60
C ASP A 100 -9.36 -6.12 -17.16
N GLY A 101 -8.77 -7.13 -16.51
CA GLY A 101 -7.46 -7.64 -16.88
C GLY A 101 -6.27 -6.76 -16.49
N TRP A 102 -6.45 -5.88 -15.52
CA TRP A 102 -5.39 -5.05 -14.93
C TRP A 102 -5.22 -5.31 -13.44
N ASN A 103 -4.00 -5.30 -12.96
CA ASN A 103 -3.73 -5.12 -11.54
C ASN A 103 -3.74 -3.60 -11.26
N ARG A 104 -4.67 -3.16 -10.41
CA ARG A 104 -4.90 -1.75 -10.09
C ARG A 104 -4.20 -1.28 -8.81
N LYS A 105 -3.18 -2.01 -8.37
CA LYS A 105 -2.36 -1.61 -7.20
C LYS A 105 -1.38 -0.48 -7.48
N GLY A 106 -1.28 -0.02 -8.71
CA GLY A 106 -0.43 1.10 -9.07
C GLY A 106 -0.72 2.35 -8.25
N LEU A 107 0.34 3.07 -7.88
CA LEU A 107 0.26 4.46 -7.41
C LEU A 107 -0.01 5.42 -8.58
N ILE A 108 0.32 4.97 -9.78
CA ILE A 108 0.08 5.65 -11.04
C ILE A 108 -0.77 4.72 -11.91
N SER A 109 -1.79 5.26 -12.55
CA SER A 109 -2.66 4.49 -13.42
C SER A 109 -1.94 4.02 -14.70
N ASP A 110 -2.59 3.11 -15.43
CA ASP A 110 -2.17 2.66 -16.76
C ASP A 110 -2.06 3.81 -17.81
N GLN A 111 -2.71 4.94 -17.52
CA GLN A 111 -2.66 6.15 -18.35
C GLN A 111 -1.63 7.18 -17.86
N GLY A 112 -0.81 6.84 -16.86
CA GLY A 112 0.20 7.74 -16.30
C GLY A 112 -0.31 8.76 -15.29
N MET A 113 -1.53 8.62 -14.80
CA MET A 113 -2.14 9.55 -13.85
C MET A 113 -1.81 9.14 -12.41
N ARG A 114 -1.34 10.09 -11.61
CA ARG A 114 -1.02 9.86 -10.18
C ARG A 114 -2.29 9.74 -9.37
N LYS A 115 -2.44 8.63 -8.66
CA LYS A 115 -3.52 8.42 -7.69
C LYS A 115 -3.23 9.15 -6.37
N LYS A 116 -4.24 9.32 -5.51
CA LYS A 116 -4.09 10.00 -4.21
C LYS A 116 -2.98 9.38 -3.33
N ALA A 117 -2.86 8.06 -3.33
CA ALA A 117 -1.83 7.34 -2.56
C ALA A 117 -0.39 7.66 -3.03
N TRP A 118 -0.19 8.04 -4.29
CA TRP A 118 1.12 8.45 -4.80
C TRP A 118 1.68 9.65 -4.02
N TYR A 119 0.85 10.63 -3.73
CA TYR A 119 1.27 11.83 -3.01
C TYR A 119 1.65 11.52 -1.56
N LEU A 120 0.92 10.62 -0.90
CA LEU A 120 1.25 10.16 0.45
C LEU A 120 2.63 9.46 0.50
N MET A 121 2.91 8.59 -0.47
CA MET A 121 4.20 7.90 -0.53
C MET A 121 5.36 8.85 -0.87
N ARG A 122 5.15 9.79 -1.79
CA ARG A 122 6.14 10.85 -2.07
C ARG A 122 6.50 11.59 -0.79
N ASP A 123 5.49 12.06 -0.05
CA ASP A 123 5.71 12.87 1.15
C ASP A 123 6.38 12.05 2.26
N TYR A 124 6.02 10.78 2.41
CA TYR A 124 6.67 9.86 3.32
C TYR A 124 8.17 9.69 2.99
N TYR A 125 8.51 9.41 1.74
CA TYR A 125 9.91 9.25 1.33
C TYR A 125 10.71 10.55 1.44
N MET A 126 10.12 11.67 1.11
CA MET A 126 10.77 12.99 1.26
C MET A 126 11.08 13.28 2.73
N LYS A 127 10.16 12.98 3.65
CA LYS A 127 10.39 13.11 5.09
C LYS A 127 11.53 12.21 5.56
N LYS A 128 11.57 10.95 5.14
CA LYS A 128 12.63 10.01 5.55
C LYS A 128 14.00 10.37 4.99
N ARG A 129 14.08 10.97 3.80
CA ARG A 129 15.34 11.43 3.20
C ARG A 129 15.98 12.57 3.97
N ASN A 130 15.19 13.42 4.61
CA ASN A 130 15.65 14.61 5.31
C ASN A 130 15.93 14.36 6.81
N ASN A 131 15.74 13.14 7.28
CA ASN A 131 16.08 12.68 8.63
C ASN A 131 17.34 11.79 8.59
#